data_e1622f79d8e132d3908b9ec691acda31
#
_entry.id   e1622f79d8e132d3908b9ec691acda31
#
_cell.length_a   1.000
_cell.length_b   1.000
_cell.length_c   1.000
_cell.angle_alpha   90.00
_cell.angle_beta   90.00
_cell.angle_gamma   90.00
#
_symmetry.space_group_name_H-M   'P 1'
#
loop_
_entity.id
_entity.type
_entity.pdbx_description
1 polymer ?
#
loop_
_entity_poly.entity_id
_entity_poly.type
_entity_poly.pdbx_seq_one_letter_code
_entity_poly.pdbx_strand_id
1 'polypeptide(L)'
;MKTKVLLVGGKSKAKSLAVSLLDRGYQVTAINDSHEECLKLAGINKLNVFEGDGTKPFILEDANASDYKIAIALTSKDEDNLVICELCKKRFHVHKTVALVSDPRKTDFFYAMGIDSVVCAISAVTNIIEQQAFMEQMANVIPIGKGRVQIAEVPISSTAPAAGKKLWEINLPKEVIIGCILHGDQIGIPCGDTKILAGDVLVLISGNGQELAAVKELTGRE
;
A
#
# COMPACT_ATOMS: atom_id res chain seq x y z
N MET A 1 23.74 8.72 -6.23
CA MET A 1 23.29 9.56 -5.08
C MET A 1 22.14 8.84 -4.38
N LYS A 2 22.11 8.84 -3.04
CA LYS A 2 20.97 8.28 -2.29
C LYS A 2 19.76 9.20 -2.42
N THR A 3 18.56 8.63 -2.59
CA THR A 3 17.32 9.41 -2.64
C THR A 3 17.02 10.02 -1.27
N LYS A 4 16.80 11.33 -1.23
CA LYS A 4 16.43 12.07 -0.02
C LYS A 4 14.91 12.11 0.14
N VAL A 5 14.42 11.85 1.34
CA VAL A 5 12.99 11.83 1.70
C VAL A 5 12.74 12.75 2.89
N LEU A 6 11.76 13.63 2.76
CA LEU A 6 11.28 14.52 3.81
C LEU A 6 9.98 13.96 4.40
N LEU A 7 9.95 13.75 5.71
CA LEU A 7 8.76 13.36 6.46
C LEU A 7 8.28 14.56 7.27
N VAL A 8 6.99 14.88 7.23
CA VAL A 8 6.43 16.01 7.96
C VAL A 8 5.29 15.56 8.86
N GLY A 9 5.44 15.75 10.16
CA GLY A 9 4.51 15.31 11.19
C GLY A 9 4.53 13.80 11.44
N GLY A 10 3.50 13.27 12.11
CA GLY A 10 3.19 11.83 12.09
C GLY A 10 3.63 10.99 13.28
N LYS A 11 4.12 11.54 14.36
CA LYS A 11 4.43 10.78 15.61
C LYS A 11 4.98 9.36 15.34
N SER A 12 4.32 8.33 15.87
CA SER A 12 4.69 6.90 15.69
C SER A 12 4.74 6.46 14.22
N LYS A 13 3.89 7.01 13.35
CA LYS A 13 3.92 6.72 11.90
C LYS A 13 5.21 7.22 11.26
N ALA A 14 5.63 8.44 11.59
CA ALA A 14 6.89 9.00 11.11
C ALA A 14 8.09 8.18 11.60
N LYS A 15 8.08 7.76 12.86
CA LYS A 15 9.13 6.92 13.44
C LYS A 15 9.28 5.60 12.69
N SER A 16 8.19 4.86 12.53
CA SER A 16 8.21 3.56 11.83
C SER A 16 8.64 3.71 10.37
N LEU A 17 8.13 4.72 9.68
CA LEU A 17 8.48 4.97 8.28
C LEU A 17 9.94 5.41 8.13
N ALA A 18 10.45 6.26 9.03
CA ALA A 18 11.84 6.69 9.02
C ALA A 18 12.80 5.51 9.16
N VAL A 19 12.57 4.60 10.11
CA VAL A 19 13.39 3.39 10.29
C VAL A 19 13.37 2.55 9.02
N SER A 20 12.18 2.23 8.50
CA SER A 20 12.03 1.43 7.29
C SER A 20 12.74 2.03 6.07
N LEU A 21 12.68 3.36 5.89
CA LEU A 21 13.34 4.04 4.78
C LEU A 21 14.87 4.09 4.95
N LEU A 22 15.36 4.31 6.17
CA LEU A 22 16.79 4.29 6.47
C LEU A 22 17.40 2.91 6.22
N ASP A 23 16.71 1.84 6.61
CA ASP A 23 17.13 0.44 6.37
C ASP A 23 17.20 0.11 4.87
N ARG A 24 16.33 0.72 4.07
CA ARG A 24 16.37 0.62 2.60
C ARG A 24 17.41 1.54 1.95
N GLY A 25 18.19 2.28 2.75
CA GLY A 25 19.28 3.10 2.26
C GLY A 25 18.91 4.51 1.81
N TYR A 26 17.69 4.98 2.07
CA TYR A 26 17.30 6.36 1.83
C TYR A 26 17.99 7.31 2.83
N GLN A 27 18.12 8.60 2.47
CA GLN A 27 18.43 9.66 3.41
C GLN A 27 17.12 10.28 3.87
N VAL A 28 16.88 10.27 5.16
CA VAL A 28 15.59 10.73 5.72
C VAL A 28 15.80 11.92 6.63
N THR A 29 14.93 12.91 6.47
CA THR A 29 14.78 14.03 7.39
C THR A 29 13.33 14.10 7.85
N ALA A 30 13.12 14.37 9.13
CA ALA A 30 11.80 14.53 9.71
C ALA A 30 11.61 15.96 10.22
N ILE A 31 10.44 16.54 9.98
CA ILE A 31 9.96 17.79 10.59
C ILE A 31 8.81 17.44 11.51
N ASN A 32 8.81 17.94 12.75
CA ASN A 32 7.69 17.78 13.67
C ASN A 32 7.52 19.04 14.53
N ASP A 33 6.29 19.43 14.81
CA ASP A 33 5.91 20.58 15.63
C ASP A 33 5.97 20.31 17.14
N SER A 34 6.10 19.04 17.53
CA SER A 34 6.20 18.61 18.93
C SER A 34 7.65 18.36 19.33
N HIS A 35 8.14 19.12 20.30
CA HIS A 35 9.47 18.93 20.87
C HIS A 35 9.69 17.50 21.40
N GLU A 36 8.71 16.94 22.09
CA GLU A 36 8.76 15.56 22.61
C GLU A 36 8.95 14.53 21.49
N GLU A 37 8.22 14.68 20.37
CA GLU A 37 8.34 13.79 19.23
C GLU A 37 9.68 13.99 18.51
N CYS A 38 10.18 15.23 18.41
CA CYS A 38 11.51 15.51 17.87
C CYS A 38 12.61 14.80 18.68
N LEU A 39 12.53 14.81 20.00
CA LEU A 39 13.49 14.08 20.86
C LEU A 39 13.44 12.56 20.61
N LYS A 40 12.23 11.99 20.47
CA LYS A 40 12.07 10.55 20.15
C LYS A 40 12.65 10.20 18.77
N LEU A 41 12.46 11.06 17.80
CA LEU A 41 12.97 10.88 16.43
C LEU A 41 14.50 11.07 16.38
N ALA A 42 15.05 12.01 17.12
CA ALA A 42 16.50 12.25 17.20
C ALA A 42 17.29 11.05 17.74
N GLY A 43 16.64 10.15 18.49
CA GLY A 43 17.24 8.88 18.93
C GLY A 43 17.45 7.86 17.81
N ILE A 44 16.93 8.09 16.60
CA ILE A 44 17.10 7.20 15.46
C ILE A 44 18.42 7.54 14.74
N ASN A 45 19.30 6.56 14.62
CA ASN A 45 20.58 6.75 13.97
C ASN A 45 20.42 7.17 12.50
N LYS A 46 21.16 8.19 12.06
CA LYS A 46 21.16 8.75 10.69
C LYS A 46 19.87 9.49 10.27
N LEU A 47 18.95 9.73 11.19
CA LEU A 47 17.79 10.58 10.95
C LEU A 47 18.12 12.03 11.30
N ASN A 48 17.93 12.94 10.36
CA ASN A 48 17.96 14.38 10.67
C ASN A 48 16.56 14.80 11.15
N VAL A 49 16.52 15.67 12.17
CA VAL A 49 15.24 16.13 12.74
C VAL A 49 15.25 17.64 12.84
N PHE A 50 14.16 18.26 12.38
CA PHE A 50 13.86 19.68 12.50
C PHE A 50 12.61 19.86 13.35
N GLU A 51 12.64 20.74 14.33
CA GLU A 51 11.48 21.10 15.11
C GLU A 51 10.78 22.29 14.44
N GLY A 52 9.48 22.16 14.13
CA GLY A 52 8.67 23.24 13.59
C GLY A 52 7.38 22.77 12.91
N ASP A 53 6.54 23.74 12.62
CA ASP A 53 5.27 23.56 11.89
C ASP A 53 5.55 23.51 10.38
N GLY A 54 5.43 22.33 9.79
CA GLY A 54 5.68 22.12 8.35
C GLY A 54 4.68 22.80 7.41
N THR A 55 3.59 23.38 7.92
CA THR A 55 2.72 24.24 7.12
C THR A 55 3.31 25.64 6.88
N LYS A 56 4.40 25.97 7.56
CA LYS A 56 5.09 27.25 7.43
C LYS A 56 6.22 27.14 6.40
N PRO A 57 6.21 27.97 5.35
CA PRO A 57 7.21 27.90 4.28
C PRO A 57 8.66 28.03 4.77
N PHE A 58 8.92 28.86 5.80
CA PHE A 58 10.27 29.07 6.30
C PHE A 58 10.83 27.83 7.01
N ILE A 59 10.00 26.99 7.67
CA ILE A 59 10.43 25.73 8.27
C ILE A 59 10.86 24.73 7.17
N LEU A 60 10.11 24.67 6.08
CA LEU A 60 10.49 23.84 4.93
C LEU A 60 11.76 24.35 4.25
N GLU A 61 11.96 25.68 4.21
CA GLU A 61 13.16 26.32 3.68
C GLU A 61 14.39 26.01 4.56
N ASP A 62 14.28 26.14 5.88
CA ASP A 62 15.34 25.81 6.84
C ASP A 62 15.74 24.31 6.75
N ALA A 63 14.79 23.44 6.48
CA ALA A 63 15.04 22.02 6.24
C ALA A 63 15.59 21.74 4.82
N ASN A 64 15.79 22.75 3.98
CA ASN A 64 16.21 22.64 2.57
C ASN A 64 15.27 21.73 1.75
N ALA A 65 13.95 21.97 1.81
CA ALA A 65 12.93 21.12 1.18
C ALA A 65 13.18 20.89 -0.33
N SER A 66 13.80 21.82 -1.03
CA SER A 66 14.15 21.70 -2.46
C SER A 66 15.16 20.60 -2.78
N ASP A 67 15.90 20.12 -1.79
CA ASP A 67 16.88 19.04 -1.95
C ASP A 67 16.25 17.64 -1.97
N TYR A 68 14.98 17.53 -1.56
CA TYR A 68 14.33 16.24 -1.41
C TYR A 68 13.60 15.86 -2.68
N LYS A 69 13.70 14.57 -3.01
CA LYS A 69 12.99 13.99 -4.15
C LYS A 69 11.55 13.61 -3.80
N ILE A 70 11.32 13.30 -2.54
CA ILE A 70 10.02 12.85 -2.03
C ILE A 70 9.70 13.61 -0.75
N ALA A 71 8.48 14.13 -0.62
CA ALA A 71 7.93 14.68 0.61
C ALA A 71 6.67 13.91 1.02
N ILE A 72 6.57 13.55 2.29
CA ILE A 72 5.48 12.75 2.84
C ILE A 72 4.88 13.50 4.03
N ALA A 73 3.63 13.94 3.91
CA ALA A 73 2.88 14.61 4.96
C ALA A 73 2.04 13.61 5.76
N LEU A 74 2.28 13.54 7.06
CA LEU A 74 1.75 12.52 7.98
C LEU A 74 1.06 13.11 9.20
N THR A 75 0.73 14.41 9.20
CA THR A 75 0.07 15.05 10.34
C THR A 75 -1.30 14.42 10.62
N SER A 76 -1.91 14.78 11.74
CA SER A 76 -3.25 14.31 12.09
C SER A 76 -4.38 15.09 11.38
N LYS A 77 -4.06 16.20 10.72
CA LYS A 77 -5.01 17.06 10.03
C LYS A 77 -4.83 16.97 8.52
N ASP A 78 -5.90 16.62 7.82
CA ASP A 78 -5.87 16.50 6.36
C ASP A 78 -5.50 17.82 5.68
N GLU A 79 -6.02 18.95 6.18
CA GLU A 79 -5.75 20.30 5.68
C GLU A 79 -4.26 20.67 5.79
N ASP A 80 -3.60 20.33 6.90
CA ASP A 80 -2.16 20.56 7.07
C ASP A 80 -1.37 19.72 6.07
N ASN A 81 -1.76 18.44 5.86
CA ASN A 81 -1.11 17.56 4.90
C ASN A 81 -1.25 18.08 3.46
N LEU A 82 -2.40 18.68 3.12
CA LEU A 82 -2.58 19.33 1.83
C LEU A 82 -1.63 20.51 1.66
N VAL A 83 -1.60 21.42 2.63
CA VAL A 83 -0.74 22.63 2.60
C VAL A 83 0.73 22.24 2.49
N ILE A 84 1.20 21.29 3.28
CA ILE A 84 2.58 20.79 3.25
C ILE A 84 2.94 20.26 1.87
N CYS A 85 2.10 19.38 1.30
CA CYS A 85 2.36 18.82 -0.02
C CYS A 85 2.32 19.86 -1.13
N GLU A 86 1.38 20.82 -1.08
CA GLU A 86 1.29 21.94 -2.02
C GLU A 86 2.55 22.82 -1.97
N LEU A 87 3.00 23.18 -0.77
CA LEU A 87 4.24 23.95 -0.59
C LEU A 87 5.44 23.19 -1.14
N CYS A 88 5.61 21.92 -0.76
CA CYS A 88 6.69 21.09 -1.25
C CYS A 88 6.70 21.01 -2.78
N LYS A 89 5.53 20.84 -3.39
CA LYS A 89 5.43 20.68 -4.84
C LYS A 89 5.57 21.99 -5.60
N LYS A 90 4.80 23.03 -5.22
CA LYS A 90 4.71 24.28 -6.00
C LYS A 90 5.85 25.26 -5.70
N ARG A 91 6.28 25.37 -4.43
CA ARG A 91 7.32 26.31 -4.02
C ARG A 91 8.71 25.69 -4.01
N PHE A 92 8.84 24.47 -3.51
CA PHE A 92 10.14 23.79 -3.35
C PHE A 92 10.46 22.79 -4.46
N HIS A 93 9.55 22.60 -5.42
CA HIS A 93 9.73 21.74 -6.62
C HIS A 93 10.10 20.29 -6.29
N VAL A 94 9.61 19.78 -5.15
CA VAL A 94 9.77 18.37 -4.79
C VAL A 94 9.09 17.50 -5.84
N HIS A 95 9.82 16.51 -6.34
CA HIS A 95 9.38 15.71 -7.48
C HIS A 95 8.12 14.87 -7.18
N LYS A 96 8.04 14.29 -5.97
CA LYS A 96 6.91 13.45 -5.56
C LYS A 96 6.41 13.84 -4.18
N THR A 97 5.10 14.05 -4.08
CA THR A 97 4.40 14.33 -2.82
C THR A 97 3.46 13.21 -2.45
N VAL A 98 3.42 12.86 -1.17
CA VAL A 98 2.53 11.85 -0.61
C VAL A 98 1.80 12.43 0.58
N ALA A 99 0.47 12.41 0.56
CA ALA A 99 -0.35 12.88 1.67
C ALA A 99 -1.09 11.73 2.35
N LEU A 100 -1.05 11.72 3.68
CA LEU A 100 -1.95 10.90 4.47
C LEU A 100 -3.28 11.65 4.62
N VAL A 101 -4.40 10.98 4.40
CA VAL A 101 -5.75 11.52 4.67
C VAL A 101 -6.52 10.58 5.59
N SER A 102 -7.39 11.17 6.41
CA SER A 102 -8.26 10.43 7.33
C SER A 102 -9.64 10.17 6.71
N ASP A 103 -10.16 11.12 5.91
CA ASP A 103 -11.48 11.01 5.27
C ASP A 103 -11.34 10.48 3.83
N PRO A 104 -11.91 9.30 3.51
CA PRO A 104 -11.86 8.74 2.15
C PRO A 104 -12.43 9.67 1.08
N ARG A 105 -13.43 10.51 1.43
CA ARG A 105 -14.08 11.44 0.50
C ARG A 105 -13.16 12.56 0.03
N LYS A 106 -12.06 12.83 0.74
CA LYS A 106 -11.08 13.84 0.38
C LYS A 106 -10.02 13.35 -0.62
N THR A 107 -9.95 12.05 -0.87
CA THR A 107 -8.89 11.45 -1.72
C THR A 107 -8.87 12.05 -3.13
N ASP A 108 -10.02 12.12 -3.79
CA ASP A 108 -10.12 12.67 -5.16
C ASP A 108 -9.81 14.17 -5.18
N PHE A 109 -10.20 14.91 -4.15
CA PHE A 109 -9.87 16.32 -4.01
C PHE A 109 -8.36 16.54 -3.92
N PHE A 110 -7.64 15.75 -3.12
CA PHE A 110 -6.18 15.85 -3.03
C PHE A 110 -5.48 15.54 -4.36
N TYR A 111 -5.96 14.55 -5.12
CA TYR A 111 -5.46 14.30 -6.47
C TYR A 111 -5.74 15.46 -7.41
N ALA A 112 -6.94 16.06 -7.35
CA ALA A 112 -7.29 17.24 -8.15
C ALA A 112 -6.43 18.46 -7.82
N MET A 113 -5.98 18.61 -6.57
CA MET A 113 -5.02 19.63 -6.13
C MET A 113 -3.58 19.35 -6.59
N GLY A 114 -3.33 18.22 -7.25
CA GLY A 114 -2.04 17.87 -7.85
C GLY A 114 -1.10 17.10 -6.93
N ILE A 115 -1.59 16.52 -5.83
CA ILE A 115 -0.79 15.63 -4.99
C ILE A 115 -0.58 14.30 -5.73
N ASP A 116 0.68 13.82 -5.77
CA ASP A 116 1.04 12.68 -6.61
C ASP A 116 0.54 11.34 -6.05
N SER A 117 0.42 11.24 -4.73
CA SER A 117 -0.06 10.02 -4.08
C SER A 117 -0.83 10.36 -2.80
N VAL A 118 -1.98 9.76 -2.63
CA VAL A 118 -2.84 9.96 -1.45
C VAL A 118 -3.11 8.61 -0.80
N VAL A 119 -2.85 8.52 0.48
CA VAL A 119 -3.09 7.31 1.29
C VAL A 119 -4.18 7.62 2.31
N CYS A 120 -5.35 6.98 2.16
CA CYS A 120 -6.38 7.06 3.19
C CYS A 120 -6.12 6.00 4.26
N ALA A 121 -5.77 6.45 5.48
CA ALA A 121 -5.44 5.55 6.58
C ALA A 121 -6.62 4.66 6.98
N ILE A 122 -7.83 5.23 7.03
CA ILE A 122 -9.04 4.49 7.41
C ILE A 122 -9.33 3.41 6.37
N SER A 123 -9.39 3.76 5.08
CA SER A 123 -9.65 2.78 4.03
C SER A 123 -8.60 1.68 3.97
N ALA A 124 -7.32 2.01 4.16
CA ALA A 124 -6.26 1.01 4.17
C ALA A 124 -6.42 0.00 5.32
N VAL A 125 -6.75 0.49 6.52
CA VAL A 125 -6.92 -0.38 7.69
C VAL A 125 -8.21 -1.18 7.59
N THR A 126 -9.34 -0.57 7.19
CA THR A 126 -10.62 -1.27 7.07
C THR A 126 -10.55 -2.38 6.02
N ASN A 127 -9.93 -2.12 4.86
CA ASN A 127 -9.73 -3.15 3.84
C ASN A 127 -8.93 -4.34 4.38
N ILE A 128 -7.85 -4.09 5.15
CA ILE A 128 -7.06 -5.18 5.76
C ILE A 128 -7.91 -5.94 6.79
N ILE A 129 -8.69 -5.24 7.62
CA ILE A 129 -9.57 -5.88 8.61
C ILE A 129 -10.63 -6.73 7.91
N GLU A 130 -11.28 -6.20 6.88
CA GLU A 130 -12.27 -6.93 6.09
C GLU A 130 -11.67 -8.19 5.46
N GLN A 131 -10.48 -8.07 4.86
CA GLN A 131 -9.76 -9.24 4.31
C GLN A 131 -9.48 -10.29 5.38
N GLN A 132 -8.99 -9.88 6.55
CA GLN A 132 -8.66 -10.81 7.63
C GLN A 132 -9.90 -11.39 8.32
N ALA A 133 -10.99 -10.64 8.41
CA ALA A 133 -12.19 -11.06 9.13
C ALA A 133 -13.15 -11.91 8.30
N PHE A 134 -13.24 -11.64 6.99
CA PHE A 134 -14.31 -12.18 6.15
C PHE A 134 -13.81 -13.02 4.97
N MET A 135 -12.52 -12.95 4.62
CA MET A 135 -11.97 -13.71 3.50
C MET A 135 -11.20 -14.94 3.97
N GLU A 136 -11.92 -15.89 4.64
CA GLU A 136 -11.33 -17.19 4.98
C GLU A 136 -10.88 -18.02 3.75
N GLN A 137 -11.33 -17.64 2.56
CA GLN A 137 -11.14 -18.40 1.32
C GLN A 137 -10.14 -17.76 0.34
N MET A 138 -9.76 -16.50 0.56
CA MET A 138 -8.74 -15.81 -0.22
C MET A 138 -7.67 -15.24 0.71
N ALA A 139 -6.45 -15.69 0.53
CA ALA A 139 -5.29 -15.05 1.19
C ALA A 139 -4.70 -13.98 0.26
N ASN A 140 -4.13 -12.93 0.84
CA ASN A 140 -3.31 -11.94 0.13
C ASN A 140 -3.98 -11.28 -1.10
N VAL A 141 -5.14 -10.64 -0.93
CA VAL A 141 -5.77 -9.88 -2.02
C VAL A 141 -5.04 -8.56 -2.26
N ILE A 142 -4.49 -8.38 -3.46
CA ILE A 142 -3.74 -7.20 -3.87
C ILE A 142 -4.49 -6.48 -5.00
N PRO A 143 -5.07 -5.29 -4.75
CA PRO A 143 -5.69 -4.50 -5.80
C PRO A 143 -4.64 -3.81 -6.69
N ILE A 144 -4.81 -3.88 -8.01
CA ILE A 144 -3.97 -3.24 -9.02
C ILE A 144 -4.81 -2.30 -9.87
N GLY A 145 -4.20 -1.24 -10.41
CA GLY A 145 -4.86 -0.34 -11.35
C GLY A 145 -6.08 0.38 -10.76
N LYS A 146 -5.98 0.91 -9.54
CA LYS A 146 -7.07 1.55 -8.79
C LYS A 146 -8.23 0.57 -8.47
N GLY A 147 -7.90 -0.70 -8.19
CA GLY A 147 -8.89 -1.72 -7.83
C GLY A 147 -9.63 -2.38 -9.01
N ARG A 148 -9.28 -2.05 -10.26
CA ARG A 148 -9.90 -2.67 -11.44
C ARG A 148 -9.47 -4.10 -11.70
N VAL A 149 -8.29 -4.47 -11.20
CA VAL A 149 -7.76 -5.83 -11.24
C VAL A 149 -7.37 -6.22 -9.83
N GLN A 150 -7.63 -7.47 -9.46
CA GLN A 150 -7.22 -8.03 -8.18
C GLN A 150 -6.36 -9.27 -8.41
N ILE A 151 -5.33 -9.42 -7.57
CA ILE A 151 -4.59 -10.67 -7.45
C ILE A 151 -4.95 -11.26 -6.10
N ALA A 152 -5.36 -12.53 -6.08
CA ALA A 152 -5.75 -13.22 -4.86
C ALA A 152 -5.15 -14.64 -4.81
N GLU A 153 -4.76 -15.08 -3.62
CA GLU A 153 -4.35 -16.45 -3.35
C GLU A 153 -5.55 -17.25 -2.85
N VAL A 154 -5.81 -18.41 -3.48
CA VAL A 154 -6.93 -19.31 -3.12
C VAL A 154 -6.36 -20.67 -2.74
N PRO A 155 -6.35 -21.04 -1.45
CA PRO A 155 -5.92 -22.35 -1.00
C PRO A 155 -6.96 -23.41 -1.35
N ILE A 156 -6.51 -24.53 -1.91
CA ILE A 156 -7.36 -25.66 -2.31
C ILE A 156 -7.35 -26.72 -1.22
N SER A 157 -8.48 -26.88 -0.54
CA SER A 157 -8.67 -27.95 0.43
C SER A 157 -8.88 -29.30 -0.26
N SER A 158 -8.74 -30.41 0.48
CA SER A 158 -9.02 -31.73 -0.03
C SER A 158 -10.50 -31.98 -0.41
N THR A 159 -11.40 -31.15 0.11
CA THR A 159 -12.84 -31.15 -0.19
C THR A 159 -13.27 -30.17 -1.27
N ALA A 160 -12.34 -29.39 -1.80
CA ALA A 160 -12.63 -28.40 -2.82
C ALA A 160 -13.04 -29.05 -4.14
N PRO A 161 -14.09 -28.55 -4.85
CA PRO A 161 -14.54 -29.09 -6.13
C PRO A 161 -13.45 -29.08 -7.22
N ALA A 162 -12.47 -28.17 -7.13
CA ALA A 162 -11.35 -28.10 -8.05
C ALA A 162 -10.25 -29.12 -7.76
N ALA A 163 -10.19 -29.69 -6.55
CA ALA A 163 -9.15 -30.65 -6.20
C ALA A 163 -9.24 -31.92 -7.06
N GLY A 164 -8.14 -32.28 -7.69
CA GLY A 164 -8.04 -33.43 -8.58
C GLY A 164 -8.47 -33.21 -10.02
N LYS A 165 -9.05 -32.05 -10.35
CA LYS A 165 -9.43 -31.69 -11.71
C LYS A 165 -8.26 -31.05 -12.47
N LYS A 166 -8.32 -31.10 -13.80
CA LYS A 166 -7.47 -30.30 -14.70
C LYS A 166 -8.09 -28.91 -14.88
N LEU A 167 -7.26 -27.91 -15.17
CA LEU A 167 -7.73 -26.53 -15.33
C LEU A 167 -8.81 -26.37 -16.40
N TRP A 168 -8.74 -27.10 -17.49
CA TRP A 168 -9.75 -27.07 -18.54
C TRP A 168 -11.13 -27.60 -18.11
N GLU A 169 -11.20 -28.37 -17.02
CA GLU A 169 -12.44 -28.94 -16.47
C GLU A 169 -13.15 -27.97 -15.51
N ILE A 170 -12.55 -26.79 -15.26
CA ILE A 170 -13.08 -25.78 -14.34
C ILE A 170 -13.66 -24.62 -15.14
N ASN A 171 -14.89 -24.26 -14.81
CA ASN A 171 -15.59 -23.16 -15.50
C ASN A 171 -15.34 -21.82 -14.80
N LEU A 172 -14.13 -21.25 -15.00
CA LEU A 172 -13.80 -19.93 -14.45
C LEU A 172 -14.58 -18.82 -15.19
N PRO A 173 -14.95 -17.74 -14.47
CA PRO A 173 -15.47 -16.53 -15.11
C PRO A 173 -14.51 -16.00 -16.19
N LYS A 174 -15.04 -15.39 -17.26
CA LYS A 174 -14.24 -14.93 -18.42
C LYS A 174 -13.13 -13.93 -18.07
N GLU A 175 -13.32 -13.17 -17.00
CA GLU A 175 -12.38 -12.14 -16.55
C GLU A 175 -11.46 -12.60 -15.43
N VAL A 176 -11.29 -13.92 -15.25
CA VAL A 176 -10.44 -14.55 -14.27
C VAL A 176 -9.47 -15.51 -14.94
N ILE A 177 -8.19 -15.39 -14.56
CA ILE A 177 -7.16 -16.34 -14.94
C ILE A 177 -6.42 -16.85 -13.72
N ILE A 178 -5.91 -18.07 -13.80
CA ILE A 178 -4.94 -18.61 -12.83
C ILE A 178 -3.55 -18.29 -13.35
N GLY A 179 -2.86 -17.36 -12.69
CA GLY A 179 -1.53 -16.90 -13.09
C GLY A 179 -0.41 -17.87 -12.72
N CYS A 180 -0.49 -18.48 -11.52
CA CYS A 180 0.42 -19.57 -11.10
C CYS A 180 -0.24 -20.44 -10.05
N ILE A 181 0.38 -21.61 -9.80
CA ILE A 181 0.01 -22.56 -8.76
C ILE A 181 1.24 -22.73 -7.85
N LEU A 182 1.03 -22.56 -6.54
CA LEU A 182 2.04 -22.82 -5.53
C LEU A 182 1.77 -24.21 -4.94
N HIS A 183 2.74 -25.11 -5.04
CA HIS A 183 2.71 -26.44 -4.43
C HIS A 183 3.86 -26.55 -3.43
N GLY A 184 3.56 -26.27 -2.15
CA GLY A 184 4.61 -26.05 -1.14
C GLY A 184 5.55 -24.92 -1.56
N ASP A 185 6.84 -25.20 -1.68
CA ASP A 185 7.86 -24.23 -2.10
C ASP A 185 8.03 -24.14 -3.64
N GLN A 186 7.28 -24.92 -4.40
CA GLN A 186 7.39 -24.95 -5.87
C GLN A 186 6.34 -24.04 -6.51
N ILE A 187 6.75 -23.28 -7.53
CA ILE A 187 5.88 -22.41 -8.33
C ILE A 187 5.75 -23.02 -9.73
N GLY A 188 4.51 -23.27 -10.14
CA GLY A 188 4.17 -23.75 -11.48
C GLY A 188 3.40 -22.70 -12.28
N ILE A 189 3.76 -22.50 -13.54
CA ILE A 189 2.92 -21.75 -14.49
C ILE A 189 1.95 -22.78 -15.11
N PRO A 190 0.64 -22.64 -14.88
CA PRO A 190 -0.31 -23.66 -15.30
C PRO A 190 -0.61 -23.61 -16.80
N CYS A 191 -0.95 -24.75 -17.36
CA CYS A 191 -1.58 -24.88 -18.68
C CYS A 191 -2.89 -25.68 -18.54
N GLY A 192 -3.68 -25.77 -19.58
CA GLY A 192 -5.03 -26.36 -19.50
C GLY A 192 -5.08 -27.75 -18.89
N ASP A 193 -4.09 -28.61 -19.16
CA ASP A 193 -4.00 -29.98 -18.63
C ASP A 193 -3.29 -30.09 -17.26
N THR A 194 -2.87 -28.96 -16.66
CA THR A 194 -2.33 -28.92 -15.31
C THR A 194 -3.40 -29.38 -14.31
N LYS A 195 -3.05 -30.35 -13.48
CA LYS A 195 -3.94 -30.90 -12.44
C LYS A 195 -3.77 -30.11 -11.16
N ILE A 196 -4.89 -29.68 -10.56
CA ILE A 196 -4.92 -29.02 -9.25
C ILE A 196 -4.92 -30.09 -8.17
N LEU A 197 -4.05 -29.95 -7.17
CA LEU A 197 -3.94 -30.87 -6.05
C LEU A 197 -4.47 -30.24 -4.75
N ALA A 198 -4.91 -31.07 -3.83
CA ALA A 198 -5.21 -30.62 -2.48
C ALA A 198 -3.92 -30.11 -1.82
N GLY A 199 -4.00 -28.93 -1.19
CA GLY A 199 -2.85 -28.23 -0.60
C GLY A 199 -2.19 -27.22 -1.55
N ASP A 200 -2.59 -27.17 -2.83
CA ASP A 200 -2.18 -26.11 -3.73
C ASP A 200 -2.73 -24.77 -3.31
N VAL A 201 -2.01 -23.70 -3.62
CA VAL A 201 -2.51 -22.33 -3.56
C VAL A 201 -2.53 -21.77 -4.99
N LEU A 202 -3.72 -21.43 -5.48
CA LEU A 202 -3.90 -20.86 -6.79
C LEU A 202 -3.80 -19.33 -6.71
N VAL A 203 -2.96 -18.72 -7.52
CA VAL A 203 -2.88 -17.27 -7.66
C VAL A 203 -3.79 -16.84 -8.80
N LEU A 204 -4.92 -16.22 -8.44
CA LEU A 204 -5.91 -15.70 -9.38
C LEU A 204 -5.57 -14.26 -9.76
N ILE A 205 -5.83 -13.91 -11.00
CA ILE A 205 -5.87 -12.53 -11.48
C ILE A 205 -7.28 -12.32 -12.02
N SER A 206 -8.04 -11.42 -11.39
CA SER A 206 -9.44 -11.15 -11.72
C SER A 206 -9.69 -9.69 -12.04
N GLY A 207 -10.63 -9.43 -12.92
CA GLY A 207 -11.16 -8.11 -13.23
C GLY A 207 -12.60 -7.94 -12.75
N ASN A 208 -13.04 -6.69 -12.59
CA ASN A 208 -14.45 -6.31 -12.42
C ASN A 208 -15.20 -7.03 -11.27
N GLY A 209 -14.50 -7.41 -10.18
CA GLY A 209 -15.14 -8.03 -9.01
C GLY A 209 -15.57 -9.50 -9.21
N GLN A 210 -14.95 -10.21 -10.17
CA GLN A 210 -15.28 -11.62 -10.46
C GLN A 210 -14.54 -12.63 -9.58
N GLU A 211 -13.73 -12.15 -8.63
CA GLU A 211 -12.94 -13.01 -7.74
C GLU A 211 -13.79 -13.94 -6.88
N LEU A 212 -14.89 -13.45 -6.30
CA LEU A 212 -15.78 -14.28 -5.46
C LEU A 212 -16.44 -15.40 -6.24
N ALA A 213 -16.87 -15.13 -7.48
CA ALA A 213 -17.45 -16.16 -8.35
C ALA A 213 -16.42 -17.25 -8.69
N ALA A 214 -15.18 -16.87 -8.95
CA ALA A 214 -14.09 -17.82 -9.19
C ALA A 214 -13.75 -18.64 -7.94
N VAL A 215 -13.69 -18.01 -6.78
CA VAL A 215 -13.46 -18.72 -5.50
C VAL A 215 -14.55 -19.72 -5.22
N LYS A 216 -15.81 -19.37 -5.42
CA LYS A 216 -16.96 -20.28 -5.26
C LYS A 216 -16.84 -21.49 -6.18
N GLU A 217 -16.47 -21.30 -7.45
CA GLU A 217 -16.26 -22.39 -8.41
C GLU A 217 -15.12 -23.32 -7.97
N LEU A 218 -14.01 -22.75 -7.47
CA LEU A 218 -12.83 -23.50 -7.08
C LEU A 218 -12.99 -24.24 -5.75
N THR A 219 -13.58 -23.58 -4.75
CA THR A 219 -13.63 -24.09 -3.37
C THR A 219 -14.98 -24.71 -2.98
N GLY A 220 -16.06 -24.41 -3.73
CA GLY A 220 -17.43 -24.85 -3.44
C GLY A 220 -18.06 -24.15 -2.23
N ARG A 221 -17.44 -23.12 -1.68
CA ARG A 221 -17.92 -22.38 -0.50
C ARG A 221 -18.47 -21.00 -0.94
N GLU A 222 -19.51 -20.56 -0.26
CA GLU A 222 -20.12 -19.23 -0.47
C GLU A 222 -19.37 -18.13 0.23
#